data_a701d1c4b660df07d67acacaaed9591e
#
_entry.id   a701d1c4b660df07d67acacaaed9591e
#
_cell.length_a   1.000
_cell.length_b   1.000
_cell.length_c   1.000
_cell.angle_alpha   90.00
_cell.angle_beta   90.00
_cell.angle_gamma   90.00
#
_symmetry.space_group_name_H-M   'P 1'
#
loop_
_entity.id
_entity.type
_entity.pdbx_description
1 polymer ?
#
loop_
_entity_poly.entity_id
_entity_poly.type
_entity_poly.pdbx_seq_one_letter_code
_entity_poly.pdbx_strand_id
1 'polypeptide(L)'
;MKPGLLLLTLALAAVPAAADTPPPPRAEIPFANHGGIYNWRAEGNSAIIIESQNHHFYRATLMEPCFDLPFRDRVGFVLDARDVLDKFQAVRAGDQTCQFTSFDEIPKPAKW
;
A
#
# COMPACT_ATOMS: atom_id res chain seq x y z
N MET A 1 -24.68 -61.64 5.27
CA MET A 1 -24.48 -61.10 5.27
C MET A 1 -23.97 -60.19 5.15
N LYS A 2 -23.79 -59.57 5.03
CA LYS A 2 -23.31 -58.83 4.90
C LYS A 2 -22.87 -57.83 4.89
N PRO A 3 -22.75 -57.47 4.85
CA PRO A 3 -22.39 -56.67 4.88
C PRO A 3 -21.89 -55.67 4.58
N GLY A 4 -21.82 -55.16 4.57
CA GLY A 4 -21.35 -54.24 4.32
C GLY A 4 -20.78 -53.44 4.24
N LEU A 5 -20.73 -53.09 4.29
CA LEU A 5 -20.24 -52.29 4.27
C LEU A 5 -19.80 -51.31 4.12
N LEU A 6 -19.70 -50.78 4.09
CA LEU A 6 -19.34 -49.95 3.98
C LEU A 6 -18.84 -49.02 3.82
N LEU A 7 -18.78 -48.52 3.74
CA LEU A 7 -18.32 -47.67 3.59
C LEU A 7 -17.87 -46.75 3.60
N LEU A 8 -17.74 -46.24 3.67
CA LEU A 8 -17.33 -45.40 3.70
C LEU A 8 -16.88 -44.51 3.44
N THR A 9 -16.77 -43.92 3.32
CA THR A 9 -16.35 -43.19 3.09
C THR A 9 -15.94 -42.24 3.08
N LEU A 10 -15.63 -41.78 3.19
CA LEU A 10 -15.15 -40.98 3.24
C LEU A 10 -14.83 -39.95 2.88
N ALA A 11 -14.83 -39.40 2.84
CA ALA A 11 -14.74 -38.48 2.52
C ALA A 11 -14.04 -37.49 2.59
N LEU A 12 -13.74 -37.20 2.60
CA LEU A 12 -13.05 -36.44 2.69
C LEU A 12 -12.79 -35.28 2.41
N ALA A 13 -12.98 -34.99 2.49
CA ALA A 13 -12.95 -33.94 2.41
C ALA A 13 -12.14 -32.97 2.13
N ALA A 14 -12.00 -32.95 1.54
CA ALA A 14 -11.22 -32.11 1.01
C ALA A 14 -11.25 -30.77 1.39
N VAL A 15 -10.40 -30.41 1.97
CA VAL A 15 -10.38 -29.12 2.37
C VAL A 15 -9.95 -28.18 1.35
N PRO A 16 -10.60 -27.12 1.23
CA PRO A 16 -10.29 -26.17 0.23
C PRO A 16 -8.92 -25.62 0.34
N ALA A 17 -8.32 -25.49 -0.80
CA ALA A 17 -7.06 -24.86 -0.90
C ALA A 17 -7.13 -23.36 -0.69
N ALA A 18 -8.30 -22.80 -0.59
CA ALA A 18 -8.42 -21.37 -0.41
C ALA A 18 -7.70 -20.87 0.83
N ALA A 19 -7.55 -21.74 1.82
CA ALA A 19 -6.81 -21.37 3.00
C ALA A 19 -5.34 -21.12 2.72
N ASP A 20 -4.84 -21.61 1.60
CA ASP A 20 -3.44 -21.46 1.25
C ASP A 20 -3.17 -20.25 0.36
N THR A 21 -4.20 -19.45 0.09
CA THR A 21 -4.01 -18.27 -0.72
C THR A 21 -3.11 -17.29 0.01
N PRO A 22 -1.98 -16.91 -0.57
CA PRO A 22 -1.12 -15.96 0.11
C PRO A 22 -1.80 -14.58 0.20
N PRO A 23 -1.48 -13.79 1.20
CA PRO A 23 -2.01 -12.44 1.26
C PRO A 23 -1.48 -11.64 0.08
N PRO A 24 -2.21 -10.61 -0.36
CA PRO A 24 -1.73 -9.75 -1.43
C PRO A 24 -0.42 -9.08 -1.02
N PRO A 25 0.47 -8.83 -1.96
CA PRO A 25 1.70 -8.14 -1.65
C PRO A 25 1.39 -6.76 -1.07
N ARG A 26 2.24 -6.33 -0.16
CA ARG A 26 2.13 -5.00 0.42
C ARG A 26 2.43 -3.97 -0.66
N ALA A 27 1.63 -2.90 -0.70
CA ALA A 27 1.87 -1.82 -1.63
C ALA A 27 3.18 -1.11 -1.28
N GLU A 28 4.00 -0.87 -2.29
CA GLU A 28 5.27 -0.18 -2.08
C GLU A 28 5.78 0.37 -3.40
N ILE A 29 6.60 1.42 -3.32
CA ILE A 29 7.29 1.99 -4.48
C ILE A 29 8.78 1.84 -4.25
N PRO A 30 9.47 1.01 -5.04
CA PRO A 30 10.92 0.87 -4.92
C PRO A 30 11.62 2.06 -5.55
N PHE A 31 12.87 2.29 -5.14
CA PHE A 31 13.71 3.38 -5.65
C PHE A 31 13.06 4.75 -5.49
N ALA A 32 12.34 4.95 -4.40
CA ALA A 32 11.48 6.13 -4.26
C ALA A 32 12.27 7.44 -4.32
N ASN A 33 13.47 7.49 -3.76
CA ASN A 33 14.31 8.68 -3.83
C ASN A 33 15.32 8.64 -4.98
N HIS A 34 15.21 7.65 -5.87
CA HIS A 34 16.09 7.47 -7.02
C HIS A 34 15.28 7.28 -8.30
N GLY A 35 14.27 8.11 -8.48
CA GLY A 35 13.49 8.13 -9.70
C GLY A 35 12.25 7.26 -9.67
N GLY A 36 11.93 6.63 -8.54
CA GLY A 36 10.74 5.78 -8.46
C GLY A 36 9.42 6.53 -8.40
N ILE A 37 9.46 7.82 -8.05
CA ILE A 37 8.25 8.64 -7.95
C ILE A 37 8.18 9.58 -9.13
N TYR A 38 7.05 9.57 -9.82
CA TYR A 38 6.82 10.41 -10.98
C TYR A 38 6.15 11.72 -10.59
N ASN A 39 5.12 11.66 -9.74
CA ASN A 39 4.37 12.85 -9.37
C ASN A 39 3.65 12.60 -8.03
N TRP A 40 3.13 13.66 -7.46
CA TRP A 40 2.35 13.57 -6.22
C TRP A 40 1.39 14.73 -6.11
N ARG A 41 0.35 14.56 -5.31
CA ARG A 41 -0.59 15.64 -4.94
C ARG A 41 -1.06 15.46 -3.52
N ALA A 42 -1.18 16.58 -2.81
CA ALA A 42 -1.79 16.55 -1.49
C ALA A 42 -3.29 16.33 -1.63
N GLU A 43 -3.83 15.52 -0.74
CA GLU A 43 -5.28 15.33 -0.60
C GLU A 43 -5.65 15.99 0.72
N GLY A 44 -5.80 17.32 0.67
CA GLY A 44 -5.92 18.11 1.87
C GLY A 44 -4.67 17.99 2.73
N ASN A 45 -4.84 17.96 4.03
CA ASN A 45 -3.72 17.77 4.96
C ASN A 45 -3.71 16.38 5.59
N SER A 46 -4.53 15.46 5.08
CA SER A 46 -4.70 14.14 5.69
C SER A 46 -4.15 12.99 4.86
N ALA A 47 -3.81 13.22 3.60
CA ALA A 47 -3.29 12.17 2.73
C ALA A 47 -2.49 12.78 1.59
N ILE A 48 -1.68 11.96 0.96
CA ILE A 48 -0.95 12.34 -0.25
C ILE A 48 -1.13 11.22 -1.27
N ILE A 49 -1.41 11.60 -2.51
CA ILE A 49 -1.51 10.66 -3.62
C ILE A 49 -0.22 10.72 -4.40
N ILE A 50 0.34 9.57 -4.69
CA ILE A 50 1.66 9.45 -5.31
C ILE A 50 1.54 8.59 -6.55
N GLU A 51 2.11 9.08 -7.63
CA GLU A 51 2.21 8.33 -8.88
C GLU A 51 3.63 7.82 -9.03
N SER A 52 3.80 6.52 -9.21
CA SER A 52 5.11 5.92 -9.42
C SER A 52 5.54 6.07 -10.88
N GLN A 53 6.81 5.76 -11.17
CA GLN A 53 7.35 5.86 -12.53
C GLN A 53 6.64 4.96 -13.54
N ASN A 54 6.08 3.85 -13.09
CA ASN A 54 5.30 2.98 -13.96
C ASN A 54 3.81 3.34 -13.97
N HIS A 55 3.48 4.54 -13.46
CA HIS A 55 2.13 5.11 -13.50
C HIS A 55 1.09 4.35 -12.71
N HIS A 56 1.50 3.72 -11.64
CA HIS A 56 0.59 3.21 -10.63
C HIS A 56 0.37 4.30 -9.59
N PHE A 57 -0.81 4.33 -9.00
CA PHE A 57 -1.22 5.37 -8.06
C PHE A 57 -1.39 4.79 -6.67
N TYR A 58 -0.98 5.57 -5.68
CA TYR A 58 -1.03 5.14 -4.28
C TYR A 58 -1.55 6.27 -3.42
N ARG A 59 -2.30 5.92 -2.39
CA ARG A 59 -2.69 6.89 -1.37
C ARG A 59 -1.97 6.55 -0.08
N ALA A 60 -1.23 7.52 0.44
CA ALA A 60 -0.64 7.43 1.75
C ALA A 60 -1.49 8.27 2.69
N THR A 61 -2.13 7.64 3.64
CA THR A 61 -2.91 8.34 4.66
C THR A 61 -1.97 8.71 5.79
N LEU A 62 -2.10 9.91 6.30
CA LEU A 62 -1.21 10.44 7.32
C LEU A 62 -1.75 10.15 8.71
N MET A 63 -0.82 9.91 9.63
CA MET A 63 -1.19 9.60 11.01
C MET A 63 -1.80 10.81 11.70
N GLU A 64 -1.29 12.00 11.38
CA GLU A 64 -1.76 13.26 11.93
C GLU A 64 -1.87 14.28 10.81
N PRO A 65 -2.63 15.34 10.98
CA PRO A 65 -2.73 16.37 9.94
C PRO A 65 -1.36 16.95 9.61
N CYS A 66 -1.08 17.04 8.32
CA CYS A 66 0.17 17.59 7.81
C CYS A 66 -0.13 18.98 7.26
N PHE A 67 -0.06 19.98 8.11
CA PHE A 67 -0.63 21.29 7.82
C PHE A 67 0.03 22.00 6.65
N ASP A 68 1.32 21.80 6.46
CA ASP A 68 2.04 22.46 5.37
C ASP A 68 1.86 21.77 4.03
N LEU A 69 1.42 20.52 4.03
CA LEU A 69 1.42 19.69 2.83
C LEU A 69 0.66 20.31 1.65
N PRO A 70 -0.58 20.83 1.82
CA PRO A 70 -1.30 21.36 0.67
C PRO A 70 -0.74 22.65 0.10
N PHE A 71 0.22 23.27 0.77
CA PHE A 71 0.78 24.53 0.36
C PHE A 71 2.20 24.43 -0.18
N ARG A 72 2.72 23.19 -0.33
CA ARG A 72 4.10 23.01 -0.76
C ARG A 72 4.18 22.61 -2.23
N ASP A 73 5.18 23.16 -2.92
CA ASP A 73 5.49 22.78 -4.28
C ASP A 73 6.36 21.53 -4.30
N ARG A 74 7.04 21.25 -3.21
CA ARG A 74 7.96 20.13 -3.08
C ARG A 74 7.79 19.46 -1.74
N VAL A 75 7.95 18.14 -1.77
CA VAL A 75 8.00 17.36 -0.55
C VAL A 75 9.17 16.40 -0.65
N GLY A 76 9.65 15.96 0.50
CA GLY A 76 10.66 14.90 0.58
C GLY A 76 10.01 13.65 1.13
N PHE A 77 10.51 12.50 0.72
CA PHE A 77 10.06 11.24 1.32
C PHE A 77 11.17 10.72 2.22
N VAL A 78 10.80 10.45 3.46
CA VAL A 78 11.74 9.98 4.47
C VAL A 78 11.71 8.47 4.42
N LEU A 79 12.80 7.87 4.00
CA LEU A 79 12.90 6.44 3.74
C LEU A 79 14.02 5.83 4.58
N ASP A 80 13.98 4.51 4.71
CA ASP A 80 15.11 3.78 5.29
C ASP A 80 16.13 3.44 4.19
N ALA A 81 17.12 2.63 4.52
CA ALA A 81 18.21 2.31 3.61
C ALA A 81 17.78 1.50 2.39
N ARG A 82 16.57 0.92 2.41
CA ARG A 82 16.08 0.14 1.27
C ARG A 82 15.56 1.00 0.12
N ASP A 83 15.36 2.31 0.35
CA ASP A 83 14.83 3.23 -0.65
C ASP A 83 13.45 2.80 -1.16
N VAL A 84 12.62 2.30 -0.26
CA VAL A 84 11.28 1.83 -0.58
C VAL A 84 10.26 2.68 0.17
N LEU A 85 9.28 3.19 -0.56
CA LEU A 85 8.18 3.95 0.04
C LEU A 85 7.01 3.01 0.32
N ASP A 86 6.64 2.88 1.57
CA ASP A 86 5.53 2.05 2.01
C ASP A 86 4.88 2.67 3.26
N LYS A 87 3.99 1.92 3.91
CA LYS A 87 3.21 2.46 5.03
C LYS A 87 4.04 2.82 6.26
N PHE A 88 5.27 2.37 6.33
CA PHE A 88 6.14 2.65 7.48
C PHE A 88 6.95 3.94 7.32
N GLN A 89 6.81 4.59 6.20
CA GLN A 89 7.62 5.76 5.88
C GLN A 89 6.85 7.05 6.16
N ALA A 90 7.41 8.16 5.72
CA ALA A 90 6.86 9.48 6.01
C ALA A 90 7.11 10.42 4.83
N VAL A 91 6.35 11.49 4.81
CA VAL A 91 6.60 12.61 3.91
C VAL A 91 7.02 13.81 4.73
N ARG A 92 7.97 14.56 4.21
CA ARG A 92 8.40 15.80 4.84
C ARG A 92 7.89 16.97 4.02
N ALA A 93 7.07 17.80 4.65
CA ALA A 93 6.52 19.00 4.04
C ALA A 93 7.02 20.21 4.84
N GLY A 94 7.97 20.94 4.27
CA GLY A 94 8.62 22.01 5.00
C GLY A 94 9.37 21.45 6.20
N ASP A 95 9.07 21.96 7.37
CA ASP A 95 9.70 21.51 8.61
C ASP A 95 8.94 20.38 9.29
N GLN A 96 7.80 19.99 8.75
CA GLN A 96 6.97 18.95 9.36
C GLN A 96 7.23 17.60 8.70
N THR A 97 7.48 16.59 9.53
CA THR A 97 7.57 15.21 9.08
C THR A 97 6.26 14.51 9.42
N CYS A 98 5.60 13.98 8.41
CA CYS A 98 4.26 13.43 8.53
C CYS A 98 4.31 11.93 8.27
N GLN A 99 4.12 11.14 9.31
CA GLN A 99 4.17 9.68 9.24
C GLN A 99 2.94 9.14 8.54
N PHE A 100 3.13 8.08 7.77
CA PHE A 100 2.02 7.36 7.17
C PHE A 100 1.39 6.41 8.17
N THR A 101 0.09 6.22 8.05
CA THR A 101 -0.61 5.18 8.78
C THR A 101 -1.08 4.08 7.83
N SER A 102 -1.23 4.39 6.54
CA SER A 102 -1.55 3.38 5.52
C SER A 102 -0.96 3.81 4.19
N PHE A 103 -0.78 2.85 3.32
CA PHE A 103 -0.23 3.07 1.98
C PHE A 103 -0.86 2.03 1.06
N ASP A 104 -1.76 2.46 0.20
CA ASP A 104 -2.57 1.56 -0.61
C ASP A 104 -2.53 1.95 -2.06
N GLU A 105 -2.46 0.97 -2.93
CA GLU A 105 -2.61 1.22 -4.36
C GLU A 105 -4.07 1.56 -4.65
N ILE A 106 -4.28 2.59 -5.49
CA ILE A 106 -5.62 3.06 -5.85
C ILE A 106 -5.71 3.18 -7.36
N PRO A 107 -6.92 3.23 -7.91
CA PRO A 107 -7.08 3.56 -9.32
C PRO A 107 -6.62 4.99 -9.59
N LYS A 108 -6.27 5.27 -10.84
CA LYS A 108 -5.90 6.62 -11.23
C LYS A 108 -7.03 7.59 -10.90
N PRO A 109 -6.75 8.66 -10.15
CA PRO A 109 -7.77 9.65 -9.85
C PRO A 109 -8.31 10.33 -11.10
N ALA A 110 -9.60 10.66 -11.10
CA ALA A 110 -10.27 11.21 -12.27
C ALA A 110 -9.68 12.54 -12.72
N LYS A 111 -9.16 13.32 -11.79
CA LYS A 111 -8.61 14.64 -12.12
C LYS A 111 -7.14 14.71 -11.75
N TRP A 112 -6.39 13.82 -12.25
CA TRP A 112 -4.95 13.79 -11.96
C TRP A 112 -4.09 14.74 -12.82
#